data_0fefaf67fbc502975b5470d90388f21d
#
_entry.id   0fefaf67fbc502975b5470d90388f21d
#
_cell.length_a   1.000
_cell.length_b   1.000
_cell.length_c   1.000
_cell.angle_alpha   90.00
_cell.angle_beta   90.00
_cell.angle_gamma   90.00
#
_symmetry.space_group_name_H-M   'P 1'
#
loop_
_entity.id
_entity.type
_entity.pdbx_description
1 polymer ?
#
loop_
_entity_poly.entity_id
_entity_poly.type
_entity_poly.pdbx_seq_one_letter_code
_entity_poly.pdbx_strand_id
1 'polypeptide(L)'
;NSEGKKMGKTANGAVWLDAEKTSPYDFFQYWRNVDDADVIKCMKLLTFIPLEEIYEYEKLEGSELNSVKERLAFELTKMIHGESEAQKALDTARSLFNGKPDAASMPTTEISADAFNDGRIGILDVMLVAGLIPSKGEGRRLVQQGGVSVNDVKVSDPQQMFCESDFEGDGIVIKKGKKVFHKVVK
;
A
#
# COMPACT_ATOMS: atom_id res chain seq x y z
N ASN A 1 22.16 -5.63 9.76
CA ASN A 1 22.10 -4.88 8.52
C ASN A 1 23.44 -4.22 8.19
N SER A 2 23.57 -3.59 7.05
CA SER A 2 24.76 -2.88 6.57
C SER A 2 25.25 -1.76 7.50
N GLU A 3 24.33 -1.19 8.30
CA GLU A 3 24.65 -0.20 9.34
C GLU A 3 25.12 -0.81 10.67
N GLY A 4 25.29 -2.11 10.76
CA GLY A 4 25.66 -2.81 12.01
C GLY A 4 24.53 -2.96 13.03
N LYS A 5 23.28 -2.63 12.65
CA LYS A 5 22.10 -2.78 13.52
C LYS A 5 21.49 -4.18 13.38
N LYS A 6 20.90 -4.69 14.48
CA LYS A 6 20.15 -5.95 14.44
C LYS A 6 18.87 -5.78 13.62
N MET A 7 18.64 -6.68 12.65
CA MET A 7 17.40 -6.70 11.88
C MET A 7 16.23 -7.26 12.69
N GLY A 8 15.00 -6.87 12.32
CA GLY A 8 13.77 -7.32 12.99
C GLY A 8 13.49 -6.66 14.34
N LYS A 9 14.36 -5.74 14.79
CA LYS A 9 14.16 -4.92 15.99
C LYS A 9 14.20 -3.46 15.57
N THR A 10 13.05 -2.89 15.29
CA THR A 10 12.91 -1.49 14.90
C THR A 10 12.48 -0.63 16.09
N ALA A 11 12.59 0.69 15.97
CA ALA A 11 12.02 1.63 16.94
C ALA A 11 10.48 1.46 17.08
N ASN A 12 9.83 0.87 16.09
CA ASN A 12 8.40 0.63 16.03
C ASN A 12 8.00 -0.80 16.50
N GLY A 13 8.94 -1.60 17.02
CA GLY A 13 8.70 -2.94 17.49
C GLY A 13 9.47 -4.03 16.71
N ALA A 14 9.30 -5.27 17.12
CA ALA A 14 9.89 -6.43 16.45
C ALA A 14 9.00 -6.91 15.30
N VAL A 15 9.63 -7.44 14.24
CA VAL A 15 8.92 -8.19 13.20
C VAL A 15 8.81 -9.64 13.65
N TRP A 16 7.59 -10.10 13.86
CA TRP A 16 7.31 -11.43 14.37
C TRP A 16 7.02 -12.41 13.24
N LEU A 17 7.35 -13.67 13.45
CA LEU A 17 6.95 -14.77 12.54
C LEU A 17 5.49 -15.19 12.75
N ASP A 18 4.92 -14.84 13.91
CA ASP A 18 3.55 -15.08 14.28
C ASP A 18 2.62 -14.11 13.54
N ALA A 19 1.70 -14.64 12.74
CA ALA A 19 0.77 -13.87 11.91
C ALA A 19 -0.21 -13.00 12.73
N GLU A 20 -0.47 -13.35 14.00
CA GLU A 20 -1.32 -12.54 14.89
C GLU A 20 -0.60 -11.27 15.38
N LYS A 21 0.73 -11.26 15.37
CA LYS A 21 1.56 -10.13 15.84
C LYS A 21 2.11 -9.28 14.70
N THR A 22 2.45 -9.91 13.58
CA THR A 22 2.86 -9.26 12.34
C THR A 22 2.14 -9.95 11.21
N SER A 23 1.23 -9.25 10.54
CA SER A 23 0.48 -9.84 9.44
C SER A 23 1.41 -10.33 8.32
N PRO A 24 1.03 -11.34 7.52
CA PRO A 24 1.81 -11.79 6.37
C PRO A 24 2.15 -10.64 5.40
N TYR A 25 1.24 -9.68 5.26
CA TYR A 25 1.45 -8.49 4.43
C TYR A 25 2.51 -7.55 5.03
N ASP A 26 2.45 -7.26 6.34
CA ASP A 26 3.44 -6.41 7.00
C ASP A 26 4.81 -7.08 7.02
N PHE A 27 4.84 -8.42 7.19
CA PHE A 27 6.06 -9.22 7.08
C PHE A 27 6.66 -9.12 5.68
N PHE A 28 5.85 -9.25 4.63
CA PHE A 28 6.25 -9.06 3.24
C PHE A 28 6.80 -7.64 3.01
N GLN A 29 6.09 -6.62 3.48
CA GLN A 29 6.51 -5.22 3.32
C GLN A 29 7.83 -4.91 4.03
N TYR A 30 8.06 -5.50 5.19
CA TYR A 30 9.33 -5.37 5.90
C TYR A 30 10.51 -5.83 5.01
N TRP A 31 10.42 -7.01 4.44
CA TRP A 31 11.47 -7.57 3.58
C TRP A 31 11.58 -6.85 2.22
N ARG A 32 10.47 -6.38 1.70
CA ARG A 32 10.46 -5.57 0.47
C ARG A 32 11.11 -4.19 0.66
N ASN A 33 11.15 -3.67 1.87
CA ASN A 33 11.74 -2.37 2.20
C ASN A 33 13.15 -2.48 2.82
N VAL A 34 13.79 -3.64 2.76
CA VAL A 34 15.18 -3.81 3.21
C VAL A 34 16.11 -2.92 2.37
N ASP A 35 17.22 -2.47 2.98
CA ASP A 35 18.21 -1.65 2.28
C ASP A 35 18.84 -2.40 1.11
N ASP A 36 19.16 -1.68 0.02
CA ASP A 36 19.77 -2.25 -1.18
C ASP A 36 21.02 -3.04 -0.86
N ALA A 37 21.87 -2.52 0.03
CA ALA A 37 23.10 -3.15 0.47
C ALA A 37 22.92 -4.48 1.23
N ASP A 38 21.72 -4.73 1.76
CA ASP A 38 21.42 -5.93 2.55
C ASP A 38 20.69 -7.03 1.77
N VAL A 39 20.08 -6.69 0.61
CA VAL A 39 19.23 -7.60 -0.16
C VAL A 39 19.91 -8.91 -0.47
N ILE A 40 21.05 -8.87 -1.15
CA ILE A 40 21.78 -10.06 -1.61
C ILE A 40 22.25 -10.89 -0.42
N LYS A 41 22.75 -10.23 0.63
CA LYS A 41 23.15 -10.92 1.85
C LYS A 41 21.98 -11.65 2.51
N CYS A 42 20.81 -11.00 2.57
CA CYS A 42 19.60 -11.63 3.10
C CYS A 42 19.16 -12.82 2.24
N MET A 43 19.21 -12.71 0.91
CA MET A 43 18.90 -13.83 0.02
C MET A 43 19.80 -15.04 0.29
N LYS A 44 21.12 -14.83 0.36
CA LYS A 44 22.10 -15.91 0.59
C LYS A 44 21.94 -16.59 1.96
N LEU A 45 21.53 -15.84 2.98
CA LEU A 45 21.47 -16.35 4.35
C LEU A 45 20.09 -16.90 4.76
N LEU A 46 19.02 -16.40 4.16
CA LEU A 46 17.67 -16.62 4.66
C LEU A 46 16.75 -17.33 3.67
N THR A 47 17.17 -17.56 2.43
CA THR A 47 16.35 -18.23 1.42
C THR A 47 17.01 -19.51 0.89
N PHE A 48 16.23 -20.33 0.18
CA PHE A 48 16.72 -21.50 -0.56
C PHE A 48 16.80 -21.23 -2.08
N ILE A 49 16.84 -19.96 -2.48
CA ILE A 49 17.06 -19.57 -3.88
C ILE A 49 18.45 -20.08 -4.32
N PRO A 50 18.57 -20.71 -5.50
CA PRO A 50 19.87 -21.17 -6.01
C PRO A 50 20.89 -20.03 -6.08
N LEU A 51 22.14 -20.32 -5.69
CA LEU A 51 23.20 -19.31 -5.68
C LEU A 51 23.47 -18.71 -7.05
N GLU A 52 23.30 -19.49 -8.11
CA GLU A 52 23.43 -19.05 -9.49
C GLU A 52 22.44 -17.93 -9.82
N GLU A 53 21.19 -18.05 -9.35
CA GLU A 53 20.16 -17.02 -9.51
C GLU A 53 20.52 -15.78 -8.69
N ILE A 54 21.01 -15.95 -7.47
CA ILE A 54 21.41 -14.82 -6.61
C ILE A 54 22.61 -14.07 -7.22
N TYR A 55 23.56 -14.76 -7.86
CA TYR A 55 24.69 -14.10 -8.53
C TYR A 55 24.28 -13.27 -9.74
N GLU A 56 23.18 -13.63 -10.42
CA GLU A 56 22.62 -12.75 -11.47
C GLU A 56 22.01 -11.47 -10.85
N TYR A 57 21.38 -11.59 -9.69
CA TYR A 57 20.85 -10.43 -8.99
C TYR A 57 21.93 -9.48 -8.45
N GLU A 58 23.14 -9.97 -8.17
CA GLU A 58 24.27 -9.10 -7.76
C GLU A 58 24.71 -8.09 -8.83
N LYS A 59 24.32 -8.33 -10.08
CA LYS A 59 24.66 -7.46 -11.22
C LYS A 59 23.66 -6.30 -11.38
N LEU A 60 22.53 -6.34 -10.67
CA LEU A 60 21.47 -5.38 -10.78
C LEU A 60 21.67 -4.20 -9.82
N GLU A 61 21.33 -3.00 -10.26
CA GLU A 61 21.50 -1.77 -9.49
C GLU A 61 20.24 -0.86 -9.59
N GLY A 62 20.14 0.06 -8.65
CA GLY A 62 19.11 1.09 -8.65
C GLY A 62 17.68 0.52 -8.65
N SER A 63 16.85 0.91 -9.62
CA SER A 63 15.44 0.51 -9.68
C SER A 63 15.23 -1.00 -9.95
N GLU A 64 16.20 -1.69 -10.52
CA GLU A 64 16.13 -3.13 -10.80
C GLU A 64 16.13 -3.94 -9.50
N LEU A 65 16.78 -3.44 -8.44
CA LEU A 65 16.77 -4.07 -7.12
C LEU A 65 15.36 -4.17 -6.51
N ASN A 66 14.39 -3.37 -6.98
CA ASN A 66 13.01 -3.50 -6.49
C ASN A 66 12.40 -4.88 -6.79
N SER A 67 12.70 -5.45 -7.95
CA SER A 67 12.27 -6.80 -8.31
C SER A 67 12.96 -7.87 -7.46
N VAL A 68 14.22 -7.67 -7.12
CA VAL A 68 15.00 -8.56 -6.26
C VAL A 68 14.48 -8.52 -4.81
N LYS A 69 14.15 -7.33 -4.30
CA LYS A 69 13.51 -7.16 -2.99
C LYS A 69 12.14 -7.82 -2.93
N GLU A 70 11.37 -7.71 -4.00
CA GLU A 70 10.06 -8.36 -4.12
C GLU A 70 10.22 -9.89 -4.10
N ARG A 71 11.23 -10.43 -4.82
CA ARG A 71 11.55 -11.85 -4.83
C ARG A 71 11.98 -12.35 -3.43
N LEU A 72 12.83 -11.59 -2.73
CA LEU A 72 13.24 -11.88 -1.35
C LEU A 72 12.03 -11.93 -0.41
N ALA A 73 11.18 -10.89 -0.46
CA ALA A 73 10.00 -10.80 0.39
C ALA A 73 9.02 -11.94 0.13
N PHE A 74 8.80 -12.30 -1.14
CA PHE A 74 7.94 -13.41 -1.53
C PHE A 74 8.44 -14.74 -0.95
N GLU A 75 9.72 -15.07 -1.14
CA GLU A 75 10.29 -16.34 -0.66
C GLU A 75 10.24 -16.46 0.86
N LEU A 76 10.56 -15.39 1.59
CA LEU A 76 10.50 -15.40 3.04
C LEU A 76 9.07 -15.49 3.56
N THR A 77 8.13 -14.78 2.94
CA THR A 77 6.70 -14.87 3.32
C THR A 77 6.13 -16.24 3.00
N LYS A 78 6.47 -16.82 1.85
CA LYS A 78 6.10 -18.18 1.46
C LYS A 78 6.60 -19.21 2.46
N MET A 79 7.84 -19.07 2.90
CA MET A 79 8.46 -19.99 3.87
C MET A 79 7.77 -19.96 5.24
N ILE A 80 7.35 -18.80 5.71
CA ILE A 80 6.81 -18.62 7.07
C ILE A 80 5.29 -18.73 7.10
N HIS A 81 4.59 -18.15 6.13
CA HIS A 81 3.13 -18.00 6.12
C HIS A 81 2.43 -18.82 5.02
N GLY A 82 3.20 -19.49 4.17
CA GLY A 82 2.70 -20.28 3.05
C GLY A 82 2.54 -19.49 1.75
N GLU A 83 2.42 -20.22 0.64
CA GLU A 83 2.42 -19.65 -0.70
C GLU A 83 1.20 -18.77 -0.98
N SER A 84 0.03 -19.16 -0.47
CA SER A 84 -1.21 -18.39 -0.65
C SER A 84 -1.11 -16.99 -0.04
N GLU A 85 -0.57 -16.88 1.18
CA GLU A 85 -0.39 -15.60 1.86
C GLU A 85 0.72 -14.75 1.21
N ALA A 86 1.80 -15.39 0.74
CA ALA A 86 2.84 -14.70 -0.01
C ALA A 86 2.30 -14.12 -1.34
N GLN A 87 1.46 -14.88 -2.05
CA GLN A 87 0.85 -14.41 -3.29
C GLN A 87 -0.11 -13.24 -3.05
N LYS A 88 -0.98 -13.33 -2.03
CA LYS A 88 -1.86 -12.22 -1.64
C LYS A 88 -1.08 -10.97 -1.29
N ALA A 89 0.01 -11.12 -0.51
CA ALA A 89 0.85 -9.99 -0.12
C ALA A 89 1.53 -9.34 -1.33
N LEU A 90 2.03 -10.15 -2.27
CA LEU A 90 2.63 -9.70 -3.52
C LEU A 90 1.62 -8.95 -4.39
N ASP A 91 0.43 -9.52 -4.60
CA ASP A 91 -0.62 -8.93 -5.44
C ASP A 91 -1.10 -7.60 -4.83
N THR A 92 -1.32 -7.57 -3.51
CA THR A 92 -1.65 -6.35 -2.78
C THR A 92 -0.54 -5.29 -2.94
N ALA A 93 0.72 -5.67 -2.78
CA ALA A 93 1.84 -4.76 -2.94
C ALA A 93 1.92 -4.20 -4.36
N ARG A 94 1.76 -5.05 -5.38
CA ARG A 94 1.79 -4.65 -6.80
C ARG A 94 0.61 -3.77 -7.18
N SER A 95 -0.58 -4.06 -6.68
CA SER A 95 -1.77 -3.25 -6.94
C SER A 95 -1.62 -1.84 -6.40
N LEU A 96 -1.05 -1.70 -5.21
CA LEU A 96 -0.73 -0.40 -4.60
C LEU A 96 0.33 0.41 -5.39
N PHE A 97 1.24 -0.28 -6.10
CA PHE A 97 2.27 0.40 -6.91
C PHE A 97 1.82 0.67 -8.35
N ASN A 98 0.98 -0.18 -8.91
CA ASN A 98 0.45 -0.02 -10.28
C ASN A 98 -0.76 0.92 -10.36
N GLY A 99 -1.13 1.58 -9.26
CA GLY A 99 -2.26 2.52 -9.22
C GLY A 99 -3.64 1.85 -9.34
N LYS A 100 -3.70 0.52 -9.25
CA LYS A 100 -4.95 -0.23 -9.14
C LYS A 100 -4.89 -1.10 -7.89
N PRO A 101 -5.25 -0.55 -6.71
CA PRO A 101 -5.39 -1.38 -5.52
C PRO A 101 -6.49 -2.41 -5.78
N ASP A 102 -6.24 -3.66 -5.36
CA ASP A 102 -7.28 -4.69 -5.39
C ASP A 102 -8.46 -4.23 -4.52
N ALA A 103 -9.62 -4.09 -5.14
CA ALA A 103 -10.83 -3.58 -4.50
C ALA A 103 -11.25 -4.39 -3.25
N ALA A 104 -10.80 -5.65 -3.15
CA ALA A 104 -11.13 -6.54 -2.03
C ALA A 104 -10.31 -6.27 -0.75
N SER A 105 -9.14 -5.61 -0.85
CA SER A 105 -8.24 -5.35 0.29
C SER A 105 -8.20 -3.88 0.72
N MET A 106 -8.95 -3.00 0.04
CA MET A 106 -8.99 -1.58 0.35
C MET A 106 -9.92 -1.29 1.52
N PRO A 107 -9.52 -0.44 2.49
CA PRO A 107 -10.46 0.10 3.45
C PRO A 107 -11.62 0.73 2.69
N THR A 108 -12.84 0.31 3.02
CA THR A 108 -14.06 0.74 2.33
C THR A 108 -14.98 1.44 3.33
N THR A 109 -15.55 2.56 2.91
CA THR A 109 -16.59 3.26 3.67
C THR A 109 -17.88 3.37 2.82
N GLU A 110 -19.00 3.02 3.41
CA GLU A 110 -20.32 3.28 2.82
C GLU A 110 -20.77 4.69 3.19
N ILE A 111 -21.24 5.42 2.19
CA ILE A 111 -21.89 6.73 2.40
C ILE A 111 -23.39 6.54 2.38
N SER A 112 -24.05 6.97 3.47
CA SER A 112 -25.52 6.97 3.55
C SER A 112 -26.12 8.01 2.59
N ALA A 113 -27.34 7.74 2.12
CA ALA A 113 -28.07 8.65 1.24
C ALA A 113 -28.24 10.07 1.82
N ASP A 114 -28.31 10.18 3.14
CA ASP A 114 -28.48 11.48 3.84
C ASP A 114 -27.22 12.40 3.72
N ALA A 115 -26.08 11.87 3.31
CA ALA A 115 -24.87 12.66 3.10
C ALA A 115 -24.88 13.44 1.78
N PHE A 116 -25.80 13.09 0.86
CA PHE A 116 -25.92 13.75 -0.42
C PHE A 116 -26.92 14.93 -0.31
N ASN A 117 -26.52 16.08 -0.83
CA ASN A 117 -27.35 17.27 -0.94
C ASN A 117 -27.74 17.42 -2.41
N ASP A 118 -29.05 17.36 -2.72
CA ASP A 118 -29.56 17.35 -4.10
C ASP A 118 -28.85 16.29 -5.00
N GLY A 119 -28.61 15.09 -4.46
CA GLY A 119 -27.97 14.00 -5.17
C GLY A 119 -26.46 14.19 -5.41
N ARG A 120 -25.80 15.11 -4.69
CA ARG A 120 -24.38 15.42 -4.82
C ARG A 120 -23.68 15.53 -3.48
N ILE A 121 -22.37 15.21 -3.47
CA ILE A 121 -21.51 15.35 -2.30
C ILE A 121 -20.16 15.94 -2.72
N GLY A 122 -19.61 16.82 -1.89
CA GLY A 122 -18.30 17.43 -2.13
C GLY A 122 -17.15 16.50 -1.74
N ILE A 123 -16.01 16.58 -2.45
CA ILE A 123 -14.82 15.76 -2.17
C ILE A 123 -14.37 15.86 -0.72
N LEU A 124 -14.45 17.04 -0.10
CA LEU A 124 -14.03 17.24 1.28
C LEU A 124 -14.95 16.52 2.27
N ASP A 125 -16.25 16.45 1.96
CA ASP A 125 -17.22 15.71 2.78
C ASP A 125 -17.00 14.21 2.66
N VAL A 126 -16.80 13.70 1.44
CA VAL A 126 -16.44 12.30 1.20
C VAL A 126 -15.19 11.91 1.99
N MET A 127 -14.11 12.71 1.90
CA MET A 127 -12.88 12.45 2.62
C MET A 127 -13.02 12.51 4.15
N LEU A 128 -13.92 13.36 4.65
CA LEU A 128 -14.20 13.46 6.08
C LEU A 128 -14.95 12.22 6.57
N VAL A 129 -16.01 11.80 5.86
CA VAL A 129 -16.80 10.60 6.17
C VAL A 129 -15.92 9.34 6.10
N ALA A 130 -15.04 9.26 5.11
CA ALA A 130 -14.09 8.17 4.95
C ALA A 130 -12.93 8.18 5.99
N GLY A 131 -12.91 9.16 6.91
CA GLY A 131 -11.84 9.27 7.93
C GLY A 131 -10.45 9.61 7.36
N LEU A 132 -10.38 10.03 6.10
CA LEU A 132 -9.12 10.35 5.44
C LEU A 132 -8.54 11.67 5.90
N ILE A 133 -9.37 12.58 6.38
CA ILE A 133 -8.97 13.90 6.89
C ILE A 133 -9.69 14.20 8.22
N PRO A 134 -9.03 14.85 9.16
CA PRO A 134 -9.65 15.25 10.42
C PRO A 134 -10.52 16.51 10.29
N SER A 135 -10.35 17.29 9.23
CA SER A 135 -11.10 18.52 8.98
C SER A 135 -11.12 18.92 7.51
N LYS A 136 -12.18 19.65 7.08
CA LYS A 136 -12.27 20.22 5.73
C LYS A 136 -11.12 21.21 5.43
N GLY A 137 -10.56 21.87 6.44
CA GLY A 137 -9.43 22.79 6.29
C GLY A 137 -8.17 22.06 5.85
N GLU A 138 -7.87 20.88 6.45
CA GLU A 138 -6.76 20.03 6.02
C GLU A 138 -6.99 19.45 4.63
N GLY A 139 -8.21 19.01 4.35
CA GLY A 139 -8.57 18.53 3.02
C GLY A 139 -8.33 19.55 1.92
N ARG A 140 -8.70 20.82 2.13
CA ARG A 140 -8.41 21.92 1.17
C ARG A 140 -6.92 22.06 0.90
N ARG A 141 -6.09 22.04 1.94
CA ARG A 141 -4.63 22.10 1.78
C ARG A 141 -4.08 20.94 1.00
N LEU A 142 -4.54 19.72 1.29
CA LEU A 142 -4.14 18.51 0.57
C LEU A 142 -4.50 18.57 -0.91
N VAL A 143 -5.71 19.00 -1.25
CA VAL A 143 -6.16 19.17 -2.64
C VAL A 143 -5.31 20.22 -3.36
N GLN A 144 -5.10 21.39 -2.74
CA GLN A 144 -4.27 22.47 -3.31
C GLN A 144 -2.82 22.06 -3.53
N GLN A 145 -2.26 21.21 -2.66
CA GLN A 145 -0.93 20.62 -2.82
C GLN A 145 -0.88 19.47 -3.83
N GLY A 146 -2.03 19.12 -4.41
CA GLY A 146 -2.15 18.01 -5.36
C GLY A 146 -1.95 16.64 -4.74
N GLY A 147 -2.23 16.51 -3.45
CA GLY A 147 -2.11 15.26 -2.70
C GLY A 147 -3.36 14.37 -2.74
N VAL A 148 -4.37 14.71 -3.55
CA VAL A 148 -5.62 13.93 -3.67
C VAL A 148 -5.90 13.59 -5.12
N SER A 149 -6.25 12.33 -5.38
CA SER A 149 -6.84 11.89 -6.65
C SER A 149 -8.03 10.97 -6.40
N VAL A 150 -8.97 10.96 -7.35
CA VAL A 150 -10.14 10.09 -7.37
C VAL A 150 -10.11 9.32 -8.67
N ASN A 151 -10.18 7.99 -8.59
CA ASN A 151 -10.07 7.09 -9.75
C ASN A 151 -8.89 7.45 -10.65
N ASP A 152 -7.71 7.66 -10.04
CA ASP A 152 -6.44 8.08 -10.68
C ASP A 152 -6.44 9.49 -11.31
N VAL A 153 -7.56 10.20 -11.30
CA VAL A 153 -7.65 11.59 -11.76
C VAL A 153 -7.35 12.54 -10.61
N LYS A 154 -6.37 13.42 -10.79
CA LYS A 154 -5.97 14.38 -9.77
C LYS A 154 -7.10 15.39 -9.51
N VAL A 155 -7.48 15.53 -8.25
CA VAL A 155 -8.43 16.56 -7.80
C VAL A 155 -7.68 17.87 -7.61
N SER A 156 -8.04 18.89 -8.37
CA SER A 156 -7.44 20.23 -8.30
C SER A 156 -8.35 21.27 -7.64
N ASP A 157 -9.64 20.99 -7.60
CA ASP A 157 -10.64 21.87 -6.97
C ASP A 157 -11.16 21.28 -5.66
N PRO A 158 -10.96 21.95 -4.51
CA PRO A 158 -11.53 21.52 -3.24
C PRO A 158 -13.07 21.55 -3.20
N GLN A 159 -13.72 22.21 -4.17
CA GLN A 159 -15.17 22.26 -4.29
C GLN A 159 -15.73 21.22 -5.28
N GLN A 160 -14.88 20.35 -5.81
CA GLN A 160 -15.32 19.30 -6.73
C GLN A 160 -16.45 18.47 -6.13
N MET A 161 -17.52 18.31 -6.90
CA MET A 161 -18.72 17.55 -6.51
C MET A 161 -18.77 16.23 -7.25
N PHE A 162 -19.34 15.24 -6.60
CA PHE A 162 -19.61 13.90 -7.14
C PHE A 162 -21.11 13.63 -7.07
N CYS A 163 -21.65 12.96 -8.07
CA CYS A 163 -23.04 12.53 -8.09
C CYS A 163 -23.21 11.23 -7.30
N GLU A 164 -24.38 10.99 -6.79
CA GLU A 164 -24.72 9.77 -6.06
C GLU A 164 -24.45 8.50 -6.89
N SER A 165 -24.65 8.57 -8.20
CA SER A 165 -24.36 7.49 -9.15
C SER A 165 -22.86 7.12 -9.25
N ASP A 166 -21.95 8.03 -8.89
CA ASP A 166 -20.51 7.76 -8.92
C ASP A 166 -20.11 6.74 -7.83
N PHE A 167 -20.93 6.55 -6.81
CA PHE A 167 -20.71 5.66 -5.68
C PHE A 167 -21.42 4.31 -5.82
N GLU A 168 -22.18 4.09 -6.90
CA GLU A 168 -22.85 2.83 -7.19
C GLU A 168 -21.85 1.80 -7.76
N GLY A 169 -22.14 0.51 -7.57
CA GLY A 169 -21.32 -0.58 -8.05
C GLY A 169 -19.95 -0.61 -7.37
N ASP A 170 -18.90 -0.35 -8.13
CA ASP A 170 -17.53 -0.33 -7.58
C ASP A 170 -17.19 0.95 -6.80
N GLY A 171 -18.05 1.98 -6.86
CA GLY A 171 -17.83 3.24 -6.17
C GLY A 171 -16.62 4.02 -6.67
N ILE A 172 -16.08 4.90 -5.81
CA ILE A 172 -14.89 5.69 -6.12
C ILE A 172 -13.72 5.28 -5.25
N VAL A 173 -12.51 5.38 -5.79
CA VAL A 173 -11.26 5.16 -5.07
C VAL A 173 -10.57 6.50 -4.86
N ILE A 174 -10.38 6.87 -3.60
CA ILE A 174 -9.65 8.08 -3.21
C ILE A 174 -8.23 7.70 -2.85
N LYS A 175 -7.26 8.39 -3.46
CA LYS A 175 -5.86 8.31 -3.10
C LYS A 175 -5.43 9.58 -2.39
N LYS A 176 -4.93 9.45 -1.16
CA LYS A 176 -4.35 10.53 -0.35
C LYS A 176 -2.84 10.37 -0.26
N GLY A 177 -2.11 11.32 -0.83
CA GLY A 177 -0.65 11.26 -0.90
C GLY A 177 -0.17 10.09 -1.76
N LYS A 178 0.96 9.49 -1.38
CA LYS A 178 1.61 8.42 -2.17
C LYS A 178 1.14 7.01 -1.81
N LYS A 179 0.58 6.80 -0.60
CA LYS A 179 0.44 5.46 -0.02
C LYS A 179 -0.96 5.11 0.51
N VAL A 180 -1.84 6.09 0.71
CA VAL A 180 -3.16 5.85 1.29
C VAL A 180 -4.20 5.78 0.20
N PHE A 181 -4.89 4.64 0.13
CA PHE A 181 -6.02 4.40 -0.76
C PHE A 181 -7.24 4.04 0.07
N HIS A 182 -8.40 4.49 -0.36
CA HIS A 182 -9.65 4.23 0.32
C HIS A 182 -10.79 4.14 -0.68
N LYS A 183 -11.57 3.07 -0.61
CA LYS A 183 -12.75 2.87 -1.45
C LYS A 183 -13.98 3.47 -0.75
N VAL A 184 -14.80 4.16 -1.51
CA VAL A 184 -16.05 4.75 -1.02
C VAL A 184 -17.17 4.29 -1.91
N VAL A 185 -18.19 3.68 -1.31
CA VAL A 185 -19.37 3.15 -1.99
C VAL A 185 -20.64 3.71 -1.34
N LYS A 186 -21.77 3.54 -2.01
CA LYS A 186 -23.11 3.82 -1.46
C LYS A 186 -23.75 2.55 -0.95
#